data_d34c7655a83847c77d3414502d796200
#
_entry.id   d34c7655a83847c77d3414502d796200
#
_cell.length_a   1.000
_cell.length_b   1.000
_cell.length_c   1.000
_cell.angle_alpha   90.00
_cell.angle_beta   90.00
_cell.angle_gamma   90.00
#
_symmetry.space_group_name_H-M   'P 1'
#
loop_
_entity.id
_entity.type
_entity.pdbx_description
1 polymer ?
#
loop_
_entity_poly.entity_id
_entity_poly.type
_entity_poly.pdbx_seq_one_letter_code
_entity_poly.pdbx_strand_id
1 'polypeptide(L)'
;MSDTVLAGLKILVVEDEVLVSLLIEDILTEEGCTIVGPFDRVPAALRAARDEAIDLALLDVNVAGVKVYPVAEILAARRIPFLLLSGYGRQAVPPEHPEWRVCGKPFRPENLVAILREQAQAR
;
A
#
# COMPACT_ATOMS: atom_id res chain seq x y z
N MET A 1 13.25 17.54 -11.35
CA MET A 1 13.02 17.03 -11.40
C MET A 1 12.27 16.33 -11.26
N SER A 2 11.97 15.87 -11.45
CA SER A 2 11.20 15.41 -11.14
C SER A 2 10.85 14.33 -10.85
N ASP A 3 10.27 14.17 -10.40
CA ASP A 3 9.73 13.10 -9.77
C ASP A 3 8.65 12.44 -10.49
N THR A 4 9.04 11.85 -11.64
CA THR A 4 8.10 11.14 -12.49
C THR A 4 8.06 9.64 -12.18
N VAL A 5 8.83 9.19 -11.18
CA VAL A 5 8.92 7.76 -10.87
C VAL A 5 7.56 7.15 -10.54
N LEU A 6 6.73 7.89 -9.81
CA LEU A 6 5.40 7.40 -9.43
C LEU A 6 4.30 7.82 -10.41
N ALA A 7 4.59 8.74 -11.34
CA ALA A 7 3.57 9.26 -12.24
C ALA A 7 2.99 8.14 -13.12
N GLY A 8 1.68 8.06 -13.17
CA GLY A 8 0.97 7.08 -13.98
C GLY A 8 0.88 5.69 -13.39
N LEU A 9 1.54 5.43 -12.26
CA LEU A 9 1.46 4.11 -11.63
C LEU A 9 0.10 3.89 -10.99
N LYS A 10 -0.38 2.65 -11.03
CA LYS A 10 -1.63 2.25 -10.42
C LYS A 10 -1.33 1.66 -9.05
N ILE A 11 -1.87 2.31 -8.03
CA ILE A 11 -1.57 1.95 -6.64
C ILE A 11 -2.84 1.49 -5.95
N LEU A 12 -2.84 0.24 -5.51
CA LEU A 12 -3.93 -0.32 -4.70
C LEU A 12 -3.84 0.28 -3.30
N VAL A 13 -4.96 0.77 -2.78
CA VAL A 13 -5.03 1.31 -1.41
C VAL A 13 -6.08 0.54 -0.64
N VAL A 14 -5.68 -0.02 0.50
CA VAL A 14 -6.58 -0.73 1.41
C VAL A 14 -6.49 -0.06 2.78
N GLU A 15 -7.56 0.61 3.19
CA GLU A 15 -7.58 1.42 4.40
C GLU A 15 -9.02 1.65 4.82
N ASP A 16 -9.37 1.36 6.08
CA ASP A 16 -10.74 1.54 6.56
C ASP A 16 -10.97 2.87 7.29
N GLU A 17 -9.92 3.58 7.67
CA GLU A 17 -10.07 4.89 8.32
C GLU A 17 -10.21 5.97 7.25
N VAL A 18 -11.36 6.63 7.22
CA VAL A 18 -11.69 7.59 6.16
C VAL A 18 -10.66 8.71 6.08
N LEU A 19 -10.26 9.28 7.22
CA LEU A 19 -9.32 10.41 7.20
C LEU A 19 -7.94 10.00 6.70
N VAL A 20 -7.48 8.81 7.07
CA VAL A 20 -6.19 8.29 6.59
C VAL A 20 -6.28 8.02 5.09
N SER A 21 -7.38 7.42 4.65
CA SER A 21 -7.60 7.14 3.24
C SER A 21 -7.57 8.42 2.39
N LEU A 22 -8.23 9.47 2.87
CA LEU A 22 -8.25 10.76 2.16
C LEU A 22 -6.85 11.36 2.09
N LEU A 23 -6.08 11.27 3.17
CA LEU A 23 -4.71 11.76 3.17
C LEU A 23 -3.85 11.01 2.15
N ILE A 24 -3.99 9.69 2.12
CA ILE A 24 -3.25 8.86 1.16
C ILE A 24 -3.64 9.25 -0.27
N GLU A 25 -4.93 9.43 -0.53
CA GLU A 25 -5.40 9.84 -1.86
C GLU A 25 -4.77 11.17 -2.29
N ASP A 26 -4.73 12.15 -1.38
CA ASP A 26 -4.13 13.44 -1.68
C ASP A 26 -2.65 13.29 -2.02
N ILE A 27 -1.92 12.53 -1.21
CA ILE A 27 -0.49 12.31 -1.42
C ILE A 27 -0.24 11.67 -2.79
N LEU A 28 -0.96 10.60 -3.09
CA LEU A 28 -0.74 9.85 -4.33
C LEU A 28 -1.18 10.65 -5.56
N THR A 29 -2.26 11.40 -5.44
CA THR A 29 -2.75 12.23 -6.53
C THR A 29 -1.72 13.31 -6.88
N GLU A 30 -1.10 13.91 -5.87
CA GLU A 30 -0.04 14.91 -6.10
C GLU A 30 1.16 14.30 -6.82
N GLU A 31 1.43 13.02 -6.60
CA GLU A 31 2.55 12.34 -7.27
C GLU A 31 2.16 11.84 -8.66
N GLY A 32 0.94 12.08 -9.09
CA GLY A 32 0.49 11.67 -10.42
C GLY A 32 0.05 10.22 -10.54
N CYS A 33 -0.19 9.57 -9.40
CA CYS A 33 -0.61 8.16 -9.39
C CYS A 33 -2.08 8.02 -9.70
N THR A 34 -2.45 6.84 -10.20
CA THR A 34 -3.84 6.41 -10.30
C THR A 34 -4.13 5.49 -9.12
N ILE A 35 -5.26 5.70 -8.46
CA ILE A 35 -5.61 4.93 -7.27
C ILE A 35 -6.59 3.83 -7.63
N VAL A 36 -6.27 2.59 -7.24
CA VAL A 36 -7.18 1.45 -7.34
C VAL A 36 -7.80 1.29 -5.95
N GLY A 37 -9.06 1.65 -5.84
CA GLY A 37 -9.78 1.74 -4.57
C GLY A 37 -10.05 3.18 -4.20
N PRO A 38 -9.93 3.56 -2.92
CA PRO A 38 -9.51 2.74 -1.78
C PRO A 38 -10.57 1.72 -1.38
N PHE A 39 -10.12 0.59 -0.87
CA PHE A 39 -11.01 -0.45 -0.37
C PHE A 39 -10.97 -0.45 1.15
N ASP A 40 -12.15 -0.51 1.77
CA ASP A 40 -12.26 -0.47 3.22
C ASP A 40 -12.62 -1.83 3.81
N ARG A 41 -12.58 -2.89 2.99
CA ARG A 41 -12.86 -4.25 3.41
C ARG A 41 -11.94 -5.22 2.69
N VAL A 42 -11.49 -6.25 3.41
CA VAL A 42 -10.56 -7.23 2.86
C VAL A 42 -11.14 -8.02 1.67
N PRO A 43 -12.42 -8.48 1.69
CA PRO A 43 -12.92 -9.24 0.54
C PRO A 43 -12.86 -8.50 -0.79
N ALA A 44 -13.20 -7.21 -0.81
CA ALA A 44 -13.11 -6.41 -2.04
C ALA A 44 -11.65 -6.21 -2.44
N ALA A 45 -10.78 -5.99 -1.46
CA ALA A 45 -9.35 -5.83 -1.73
C ALA A 45 -8.74 -7.12 -2.30
N LEU A 46 -9.19 -8.29 -1.83
CA LEU A 46 -8.72 -9.57 -2.37
C LEU A 46 -9.05 -9.70 -3.85
N ARG A 47 -10.27 -9.33 -4.23
CA ARG A 47 -10.68 -9.39 -5.64
C ARG A 47 -9.84 -8.46 -6.49
N ALA A 48 -9.62 -7.24 -6.01
CA ALA A 48 -8.80 -6.27 -6.73
C ALA A 48 -7.35 -6.75 -6.85
N ALA A 49 -6.80 -7.32 -5.78
CA ALA A 49 -5.43 -7.83 -5.79
C ALA A 49 -5.23 -8.94 -6.82
N ARG A 50 -6.28 -9.75 -7.05
CA ARG A 50 -6.21 -10.83 -8.04
C ARG A 50 -6.37 -10.32 -9.46
N ASP A 51 -7.30 -9.37 -9.67
CA ASP A 51 -7.85 -9.12 -11.00
C ASP A 51 -7.46 -7.79 -11.62
N GLU A 52 -7.07 -6.79 -10.81
CA GLU A 52 -6.79 -5.46 -11.32
C GLU A 52 -5.33 -5.31 -11.73
N ALA A 53 -5.09 -4.37 -12.63
CA ALA A 53 -3.73 -3.96 -12.96
C ALA A 53 -3.21 -3.07 -11.83
N ILE A 54 -2.14 -3.49 -11.18
CA ILE A 54 -1.58 -2.83 -9.99
C ILE A 54 -0.07 -2.79 -10.14
N ASP A 55 0.51 -1.61 -9.88
CA ASP A 55 1.97 -1.46 -9.89
C ASP A 55 2.57 -1.49 -8.49
N LEU A 56 1.86 -0.92 -7.53
CA LEU A 56 2.27 -0.87 -6.12
C LEU A 56 1.02 -0.98 -5.26
N ALA A 57 1.20 -1.24 -3.97
CA ALA A 57 0.06 -1.26 -3.05
C ALA A 57 0.42 -0.70 -1.68
N LEU A 58 -0.55 -0.05 -1.05
CA LEU A 58 -0.49 0.41 0.33
C LEU A 58 -1.57 -0.34 1.10
N LEU A 59 -1.17 -1.05 2.14
CA LEU A 59 -2.06 -1.95 2.87
C LEU A 59 -2.02 -1.64 4.36
N ASP A 60 -3.13 -1.14 4.90
CA ASP A 60 -3.27 -1.10 6.35
C ASP A 60 -3.32 -2.54 6.85
N VAL A 61 -2.58 -2.85 7.90
CA VAL A 61 -2.49 -4.22 8.41
C VAL A 61 -3.82 -4.70 8.98
N ASN A 62 -4.56 -3.81 9.65
CA ASN A 62 -5.82 -4.17 10.28
C ASN A 62 -6.95 -3.38 9.62
N VAL A 63 -7.77 -4.05 8.83
CA VAL A 63 -8.82 -3.42 8.04
C VAL A 63 -10.17 -3.91 8.55
N ALA A 64 -10.89 -3.03 9.25
CA ALA A 64 -12.20 -3.35 9.84
C ALA A 64 -12.14 -4.62 10.69
N GLY A 65 -11.07 -4.78 11.47
CA GLY A 65 -10.88 -5.92 12.36
C GLY A 65 -10.32 -7.17 11.69
N VAL A 66 -10.01 -7.11 10.40
CA VAL A 66 -9.50 -8.26 9.63
C VAL A 66 -8.07 -7.96 9.19
N LYS A 67 -7.18 -8.91 9.35
CA LYS A 67 -5.79 -8.76 8.93
C LYS A 67 -5.67 -8.80 7.42
N VAL A 68 -4.83 -7.94 6.88
CA VAL A 68 -4.68 -7.75 5.44
C VAL A 68 -3.74 -8.77 4.78
N TYR A 69 -3.10 -9.64 5.56
CA TYR A 69 -2.05 -10.52 5.05
C TYR A 69 -2.47 -11.38 3.84
N PRO A 70 -3.71 -11.87 3.73
CA PRO A 70 -4.10 -12.58 2.50
C PRO A 70 -3.97 -11.73 1.24
N VAL A 71 -4.23 -10.43 1.34
CA VAL A 71 -4.04 -9.51 0.21
C VAL A 71 -2.56 -9.42 -0.14
N ALA A 72 -1.71 -9.27 0.89
CA ALA A 72 -0.27 -9.19 0.70
C ALA A 72 0.27 -10.46 0.04
N GLU A 73 -0.23 -11.63 0.41
CA GLU A 73 0.20 -12.89 -0.18
C GLU A 73 -0.09 -12.94 -1.69
N ILE A 74 -1.27 -12.47 -2.08
CA ILE A 74 -1.63 -12.43 -3.50
C ILE A 74 -0.70 -11.50 -4.26
N LEU A 75 -0.44 -10.32 -3.71
CA LEU A 75 0.44 -9.35 -4.35
C LEU A 75 1.87 -9.88 -4.46
N ALA A 76 2.35 -10.54 -3.41
CA ALA A 76 3.68 -11.14 -3.43
C ALA A 76 3.78 -12.21 -4.52
N ALA A 77 2.75 -13.04 -4.67
CA ALA A 77 2.73 -14.06 -5.71
C ALA A 77 2.72 -13.46 -7.11
N ARG A 78 2.12 -12.29 -7.28
CA ARG A 78 2.12 -11.56 -8.55
C ARG A 78 3.36 -10.69 -8.73
N ARG A 79 4.27 -10.67 -7.75
CA ARG A 79 5.49 -9.84 -7.76
C ARG A 79 5.17 -8.35 -7.81
N ILE A 80 4.10 -7.96 -7.15
CA ILE A 80 3.71 -6.55 -7.01
C ILE A 80 4.25 -6.07 -5.67
N PRO A 81 5.12 -5.05 -5.64
CA PRO A 81 5.62 -4.53 -4.37
C PRO A 81 4.51 -3.84 -3.59
N PHE A 82 4.57 -3.97 -2.27
CA PHE A 82 3.58 -3.35 -1.41
C PHE A 82 4.25 -2.85 -0.13
N LEU A 83 3.55 -1.94 0.55
CA LEU A 83 4.00 -1.38 1.81
C LEU A 83 2.87 -1.56 2.82
N LEU A 84 3.20 -2.20 3.95
CA LEU A 84 2.26 -2.33 5.05
C LEU A 84 2.28 -1.06 5.89
N LEU A 85 1.11 -0.64 6.37
CA LEU A 85 0.98 0.50 7.28
C LEU A 85 0.49 -0.02 8.62
N SER A 86 1.20 0.32 9.71
CA SER A 86 0.83 -0.19 11.02
C SER A 86 1.34 0.71 12.14
N GLY A 87 0.53 0.86 13.19
CA GLY A 87 0.96 1.52 14.41
C GLY A 87 1.95 0.71 15.23
N TYR A 88 2.16 -0.56 14.87
CA TYR A 88 3.05 -1.47 15.60
C TYR A 88 4.39 -1.70 14.92
N GLY A 89 4.64 -1.01 13.79
CA GLY A 89 5.93 -1.11 13.09
C GLY A 89 6.27 -2.54 12.70
N ARG A 90 7.55 -2.91 12.87
CA ARG A 90 8.05 -4.22 12.44
C ARG A 90 7.33 -5.40 13.10
N GLN A 91 6.72 -5.19 14.25
CA GLN A 91 5.97 -6.25 14.92
C GLN A 91 4.77 -6.71 14.11
N ALA A 92 4.28 -5.87 13.20
CA ALA A 92 3.16 -6.22 12.35
C ALA A 92 3.55 -7.09 11.16
N VAL A 93 4.85 -7.28 10.91
CA VAL A 93 5.33 -8.11 9.80
C VAL A 93 5.36 -9.57 10.24
N PRO A 94 4.71 -10.48 9.49
CA PRO A 94 4.74 -11.90 9.86
C PRO A 94 6.17 -12.43 9.88
N PRO A 95 6.53 -13.28 10.86
CA PRO A 95 7.91 -13.81 10.94
C PRO A 95 8.35 -14.58 9.71
N GLU A 96 7.40 -15.21 9.00
CA GLU A 96 7.73 -15.98 7.80
C GLU A 96 8.01 -15.07 6.59
N HIS A 97 7.75 -13.77 6.70
CA HIS A 97 7.98 -12.81 5.61
C HIS A 97 8.77 -11.60 6.12
N PRO A 98 10.01 -11.80 6.59
CA PRO A 98 10.79 -10.69 7.15
C PRO A 98 11.14 -9.62 6.09
N GLU A 99 11.04 -9.97 4.82
CA GLU A 99 11.34 -9.05 3.72
C GLU A 99 10.22 -8.03 3.47
N TRP A 100 9.03 -8.25 4.00
CA TRP A 100 7.92 -7.32 3.78
C TRP A 100 8.20 -5.98 4.45
N ARG A 101 7.94 -4.89 3.72
CA ARG A 101 8.20 -3.53 4.20
C ARG A 101 7.01 -3.03 5.00
N VAL A 102 7.29 -2.26 6.05
CA VAL A 102 6.26 -1.63 6.88
C VAL A 102 6.64 -0.17 7.13
N CYS A 103 5.63 0.69 7.11
CA CYS A 103 5.75 2.09 7.49
C CYS A 103 4.90 2.31 8.74
N GLY A 104 5.46 2.96 9.74
CA GLY A 104 4.74 3.21 10.99
C GLY A 104 3.66 4.26 10.83
N LYS A 105 2.59 4.14 11.59
CA LYS A 105 1.56 5.16 11.70
C LYS A 105 1.72 5.87 13.04
N PRO A 106 1.56 7.16 13.09
CA PRO A 106 1.31 8.07 11.97
C PRO A 106 2.56 8.21 11.10
N PHE A 107 2.36 8.34 9.79
CA PHE A 107 3.48 8.52 8.87
C PHE A 107 3.56 9.98 8.43
N ARG A 108 4.74 10.36 7.95
CA ARG A 108 4.92 11.65 7.27
C ARG A 108 4.76 11.44 5.77
N PRO A 109 4.04 12.34 5.08
CA PRO A 109 3.85 12.18 3.64
C PRO A 109 5.15 11.98 2.87
N GLU A 110 6.20 12.75 3.21
CA GLU A 110 7.48 12.65 2.52
C GLU A 110 8.15 11.30 2.73
N ASN A 111 7.99 10.68 3.91
CA ASN A 111 8.55 9.35 4.17
C ASN A 111 7.81 8.29 3.36
N LEU A 112 6.48 8.39 3.32
CA LEU A 112 5.67 7.47 2.54
C LEU A 112 6.07 7.52 1.08
N VAL A 113 6.15 8.71 0.52
CA VAL A 113 6.51 8.90 -0.89
C VAL A 113 7.92 8.36 -1.16
N ALA A 114 8.86 8.61 -0.26
CA ALA A 114 10.24 8.13 -0.44
C ALA A 114 10.29 6.60 -0.54
N ILE A 115 9.55 5.90 0.33
CA ILE A 115 9.52 4.44 0.31
C ILE A 115 8.87 3.94 -0.98
N LEU A 116 7.77 4.56 -1.38
CA LEU A 116 7.08 4.15 -2.61
C LEU A 116 7.96 4.34 -3.83
N ARG A 117 8.73 5.44 -3.89
CA ARG A 117 9.67 5.65 -4.98
C ARG A 117 10.74 4.58 -5.02
N GLU A 118 11.28 4.20 -3.85
CA GLU A 118 12.25 3.10 -3.78
C GLU A 118 11.67 1.82 -4.34
N GLN A 119 10.45 1.48 -3.94
CA GLN A 119 9.81 0.25 -4.39
C GLN A 119 9.52 0.29 -5.90
N ALA A 120 9.11 1.44 -6.40
CA ALA A 120 8.84 1.59 -7.83
C ALA A 120 10.11 1.43 -8.66
N GLN A 121 11.23 1.95 -8.18
CA GLN A 121 12.50 1.85 -8.88
C GLN A 121 13.08 0.44 -8.83
N ALA A 122 12.76 -0.31 -7.80
CA ALA A 122 13.32 -1.65 -7.60
C ALA A 122 12.54 -2.75 -8.31
N ARG A 123 11.34 -2.47 -8.80
CA ARG A 123 10.49 -3.48 -9.41
C ARG A 123 10.90 -3.87 -10.84
#